data_88d4f5aa51fe0a53ab188284cfe0905f
#
_entry.id   88d4f5aa51fe0a53ab188284cfe0905f
#
_cell.length_a   1.000
_cell.length_b   1.000
_cell.length_c   1.000
_cell.angle_alpha   90.00
_cell.angle_beta   90.00
_cell.angle_gamma   90.00
#
_symmetry.space_group_name_H-M   'P 1'
#
loop_
_entity.id
_entity.type
_entity.pdbx_description
1 polymer ?
#
loop_
_entity_poly.entity_id
_entity_poly.type
_entity_poly.pdbx_seq_one_letter_code
_entity_poly.pdbx_strand_id
1 'polypeptide(L)'
;MKHLTLMDKYPLNARTIAKTQTTLKSTDDVIAFIKAKIDAHPVATYIATFDHYTHTNSLENGEMNPDFIDAKNIIFCFGVQLPKAEMLGIRPRSIGVVETEESFVVSFMDAPNPQAHQFMIEWVEAI
;
A
#
# COMPACT_ATOMS: atom_id res chain seq x y z
N MET A 1 6.58 12.54 0.75
CA MET A 1 5.74 11.66 1.59
C MET A 1 5.13 12.46 2.73
N LYS A 2 3.82 12.40 2.86
CA LYS A 2 3.11 13.09 3.93
C LYS A 2 2.82 12.11 5.07
N HIS A 3 3.17 12.49 6.30
CA HIS A 3 2.78 11.75 7.51
C HIS A 3 1.53 12.39 8.12
N LEU A 4 0.52 11.59 8.42
CA LEU A 4 -0.73 12.06 9.00
C LEU A 4 -1.29 11.03 9.98
N THR A 5 -2.19 11.48 10.86
CA THR A 5 -2.89 10.59 11.77
C THR A 5 -4.36 10.53 11.35
N LEU A 6 -4.77 9.36 10.85
CA LEU A 6 -6.14 9.14 10.41
C LEU A 6 -7.03 8.84 11.63
N MET A 7 -8.22 9.47 11.69
CA MET A 7 -9.18 9.25 12.78
C MET A 7 -8.57 9.50 14.17
N ASP A 8 -7.60 10.41 14.25
CA ASP A 8 -6.87 10.78 15.48
C ASP A 8 -6.13 9.61 16.17
N LYS A 9 -5.96 8.47 15.49
CA LYS A 9 -5.40 7.25 16.09
C LYS A 9 -4.36 6.55 15.24
N TYR A 10 -4.50 6.59 13.92
CA TYR A 10 -3.74 5.70 13.03
C TYR A 10 -2.66 6.48 12.28
N PRO A 11 -1.37 6.23 12.56
CA PRO A 11 -0.29 6.92 11.89
C PRO A 11 -0.12 6.38 10.46
N LEU A 12 -0.33 7.23 9.48
CA LEU A 12 -0.22 6.88 8.06
C LEU A 12 0.86 7.68 7.38
N ASN A 13 1.43 7.08 6.37
CA ASN A 13 2.27 7.72 5.37
C ASN A 13 1.50 7.69 4.05
N ALA A 14 1.37 8.83 3.40
CA ALA A 14 0.62 8.94 2.15
C ALA A 14 1.37 9.82 1.15
N ARG A 15 1.31 9.42 -0.12
CA ARG A 15 1.84 10.20 -1.22
C ARG A 15 0.80 10.27 -2.32
N THR A 16 0.50 11.49 -2.78
CA THR A 16 -0.31 11.71 -3.97
C THR A 16 0.63 11.96 -5.14
N ILE A 17 0.50 11.16 -6.19
CA ILE A 17 1.35 11.23 -7.38
C ILE A 17 0.46 11.58 -8.56
N ALA A 18 0.66 12.75 -9.15
CA ALA A 18 -0.04 13.10 -10.39
C ALA A 18 0.41 12.15 -11.51
N LYS A 19 -0.54 11.69 -12.33
CA LYS A 19 -0.22 10.82 -13.47
C LYS A 19 0.75 11.45 -14.46
N THR A 20 0.84 12.78 -14.47
CA THR A 20 1.81 13.53 -15.29
C THR A 20 3.23 13.48 -14.72
N GLN A 21 3.40 13.04 -13.47
CA GLN A 21 4.69 12.96 -12.77
C GLN A 21 5.29 11.56 -12.73
N THR A 22 4.63 10.60 -13.34
CA THR A 22 5.07 9.21 -13.39
C THR A 22 4.81 8.61 -14.77
N THR A 23 5.56 7.58 -15.11
CA THR A 23 5.33 6.79 -16.34
C THR A 23 4.26 5.72 -16.15
N LEU A 24 3.87 5.45 -14.90
CA LEU A 24 2.85 4.45 -14.59
C LEU A 24 1.45 4.98 -14.93
N LYS A 25 0.61 4.12 -15.51
CA LYS A 25 -0.67 4.54 -16.10
C LYS A 25 -1.90 4.06 -15.35
N SER A 26 -1.75 3.06 -14.48
CA SER A 26 -2.88 2.42 -13.81
C SER A 26 -2.49 1.95 -12.42
N THR A 27 -3.50 1.63 -11.61
CA THR A 27 -3.28 0.97 -10.31
C THR A 27 -2.48 -0.31 -10.47
N ASP A 28 -2.78 -1.12 -11.50
CA ASP A 28 -2.03 -2.36 -11.74
C ASP A 28 -0.56 -2.10 -12.03
N ASP A 29 -0.24 -1.01 -12.73
CA ASP A 29 1.14 -0.61 -12.97
C ASP A 29 1.85 -0.25 -11.65
N VAL A 30 1.18 0.49 -10.78
CA VAL A 30 1.73 0.87 -9.47
C VAL A 30 1.94 -0.36 -8.58
N ILE A 31 0.96 -1.27 -8.55
CA ILE A 31 1.08 -2.54 -7.81
C ILE A 31 2.25 -3.36 -8.35
N ALA A 32 2.39 -3.48 -9.66
CA ALA A 32 3.50 -4.20 -10.28
C ALA A 32 4.86 -3.56 -9.94
N PHE A 33 4.92 -2.24 -9.91
CA PHE A 33 6.13 -1.51 -9.52
C PHE A 33 6.55 -1.84 -8.08
N ILE A 34 5.60 -1.78 -7.14
CA ILE A 34 5.86 -2.09 -5.74
C ILE A 34 6.23 -3.58 -5.58
N LYS A 35 5.51 -4.47 -6.29
CA LYS A 35 5.81 -5.90 -6.27
C LYS A 35 7.25 -6.18 -6.72
N ALA A 36 7.71 -5.49 -7.75
CA ALA A 36 9.09 -5.64 -8.22
C ALA A 36 10.11 -5.22 -7.14
N LYS A 37 9.81 -4.17 -6.36
CA LYS A 37 10.65 -3.77 -5.23
C LYS A 37 10.67 -4.83 -4.13
N ILE A 38 9.53 -5.42 -3.83
CA ILE A 38 9.40 -6.50 -2.85
C ILE A 38 10.21 -7.72 -3.32
N ASP A 39 10.02 -8.13 -4.58
CA ASP A 39 10.68 -9.30 -5.15
C ASP A 39 12.21 -9.13 -5.21
N ALA A 40 12.69 -7.92 -5.40
CA ALA A 40 14.12 -7.61 -5.43
C ALA A 40 14.74 -7.49 -4.02
N HIS A 41 13.92 -7.37 -2.98
CA HIS A 41 14.40 -7.26 -1.61
C HIS A 41 14.85 -8.64 -1.09
N PRO A 42 16.01 -8.73 -0.41
CA PRO A 42 16.56 -10.03 0.01
C PRO A 42 15.71 -10.77 1.03
N VAL A 43 14.80 -10.08 1.73
CA VAL A 43 14.03 -10.64 2.84
C VAL A 43 12.53 -10.60 2.60
N ALA A 44 12.01 -9.51 2.02
CA ALA A 44 10.57 -9.33 1.83
C ALA A 44 9.99 -10.37 0.89
N THR A 45 8.75 -10.80 1.19
CA THR A 45 8.01 -11.73 0.33
C THR A 45 6.65 -11.15 -0.02
N TYR A 46 6.27 -11.27 -1.28
CA TYR A 46 4.94 -10.93 -1.76
C TYR A 46 3.95 -12.03 -1.34
N ILE A 47 2.75 -11.62 -0.90
CA ILE A 47 1.70 -12.56 -0.47
C ILE A 47 0.54 -12.54 -1.45
N ALA A 48 -0.08 -11.36 -1.66
CA ALA A 48 -1.27 -11.25 -2.48
C ALA A 48 -1.54 -9.79 -2.86
N THR A 49 -2.40 -9.61 -3.86
CA THR A 49 -3.01 -8.32 -4.17
C THR A 49 -4.51 -8.43 -3.94
N PHE A 50 -5.07 -7.53 -3.13
CA PHE A 50 -6.49 -7.48 -2.85
C PHE A 50 -7.14 -6.40 -3.72
N ASP A 51 -8.08 -6.80 -4.56
CA ASP A 51 -8.87 -5.88 -5.37
C ASP A 51 -10.04 -5.33 -4.54
N HIS A 52 -9.75 -4.28 -3.78
CA HIS A 52 -10.72 -3.64 -2.90
C HIS A 52 -11.86 -3.00 -3.69
N TYR A 53 -11.55 -2.42 -4.85
CA TYR A 53 -12.53 -1.75 -5.71
C TYR A 53 -13.64 -2.72 -6.12
N THR A 54 -13.27 -3.85 -6.68
CA THR A 54 -14.24 -4.87 -7.10
C THR A 54 -15.00 -5.44 -5.91
N HIS A 55 -14.30 -5.71 -4.80
CA HIS A 55 -14.94 -6.24 -3.61
C HIS A 55 -16.04 -5.31 -3.08
N THR A 56 -15.71 -4.05 -2.85
CA THR A 56 -16.67 -3.09 -2.29
C THR A 56 -17.86 -2.87 -3.24
N ASN A 57 -17.59 -2.76 -4.54
CA ASN A 57 -18.65 -2.59 -5.53
C ASN A 57 -19.54 -3.82 -5.72
N SER A 58 -19.10 -4.99 -5.27
CA SER A 58 -19.90 -6.22 -5.33
C SER A 58 -20.89 -6.36 -4.16
N LEU A 59 -20.73 -5.57 -3.12
CA LEU A 59 -21.57 -5.65 -1.93
C LEU A 59 -22.85 -4.83 -2.10
N GLU A 60 -23.97 -5.38 -1.63
CA GLU A 60 -25.27 -4.70 -1.71
C GLU A 60 -25.25 -3.32 -1.04
N ASN A 61 -24.57 -3.21 0.12
CA ASN A 61 -24.44 -1.95 0.86
C ASN A 61 -23.08 -1.29 0.69
N GLY A 62 -22.31 -1.73 -0.32
CA GLY A 62 -21.00 -1.15 -0.60
C GLY A 62 -21.12 0.27 -1.12
N GLU A 63 -20.25 1.15 -0.63
CA GLU A 63 -20.16 2.53 -1.07
C GLU A 63 -18.75 2.82 -1.55
N MET A 64 -18.64 3.37 -2.76
CA MET A 64 -17.37 3.77 -3.33
C MET A 64 -17.40 5.25 -3.64
N ASN A 65 -16.34 5.97 -3.22
CA ASN A 65 -16.19 7.36 -3.60
C ASN A 65 -16.23 7.46 -5.14
N PRO A 66 -17.11 8.29 -5.73
CA PRO A 66 -17.28 8.36 -7.18
C PRO A 66 -16.04 8.85 -7.93
N ASP A 67 -15.09 9.49 -7.26
CA ASP A 67 -13.84 9.93 -7.88
C ASP A 67 -12.82 8.80 -8.02
N PHE A 68 -13.01 7.67 -7.34
CA PHE A 68 -12.10 6.52 -7.41
C PHE A 68 -12.46 5.65 -8.60
N ILE A 69 -11.46 5.35 -9.42
CA ILE A 69 -11.62 4.46 -10.58
C ILE A 69 -11.00 3.09 -10.36
N ASP A 70 -10.13 2.95 -9.36
CA ASP A 70 -9.58 1.67 -8.92
C ASP A 70 -9.02 1.81 -7.50
N ALA A 71 -8.94 0.69 -6.77
CA ALA A 71 -8.38 0.64 -5.42
C ALA A 71 -7.90 -0.78 -5.12
N LYS A 72 -6.61 -0.94 -4.82
CA LYS A 72 -6.01 -2.24 -4.51
C LYS A 72 -5.01 -2.12 -3.36
N ASN A 73 -4.84 -3.21 -2.62
CA ASN A 73 -3.78 -3.34 -1.63
C ASN A 73 -2.79 -4.41 -2.09
N ILE A 74 -1.50 -4.13 -1.98
CA ILE A 74 -0.47 -5.15 -2.08
C ILE A 74 -0.08 -5.61 -0.68
N ILE A 75 -0.09 -6.93 -0.47
CA ILE A 75 0.13 -7.57 0.82
C ILE A 75 1.47 -8.29 0.77
N PHE A 76 2.30 -8.05 1.78
CA PHE A 76 3.66 -8.59 1.84
C PHE A 76 4.14 -8.67 3.29
N CYS A 77 5.28 -9.35 3.51
CA CYS A 77 5.87 -9.47 4.84
C CYS A 77 7.40 -9.48 4.74
N PHE A 78 8.06 -8.83 5.69
CA PHE A 78 9.51 -8.96 5.85
C PHE A 78 9.85 -10.24 6.62
N GLY A 79 9.20 -10.47 7.78
CA GLY A 79 9.19 -11.75 8.48
C GLY A 79 10.54 -12.34 8.87
N VAL A 80 11.55 -11.50 9.16
CA VAL A 80 12.91 -11.97 9.48
C VAL A 80 12.93 -12.78 10.77
N GLN A 81 12.17 -12.35 11.77
CA GLN A 81 12.13 -12.96 13.09
C GLN A 81 10.70 -13.05 13.60
N LEU A 82 10.43 -14.10 14.35
CA LEU A 82 9.15 -14.28 15.03
C LEU A 82 9.41 -14.72 16.47
N PRO A 83 9.92 -13.79 17.35
CA PRO A 83 10.26 -14.15 18.73
C PRO A 83 9.07 -14.23 19.67
N LYS A 84 7.92 -13.63 19.30
CA LYS A 84 6.70 -13.61 20.13
C LYS A 84 5.49 -13.90 19.27
N ALA A 85 4.55 -14.70 19.79
CA ALA A 85 3.36 -15.10 19.07
C ALA A 85 2.50 -13.89 18.63
N GLU A 86 2.40 -12.86 19.48
CA GLU A 86 1.56 -11.70 19.24
C GLU A 86 2.06 -10.83 18.06
N MET A 87 3.30 -11.00 17.63
CA MET A 87 3.83 -10.26 16.49
C MET A 87 3.08 -10.58 15.19
N LEU A 88 2.44 -11.73 15.10
CA LEU A 88 1.58 -12.02 13.95
C LEU A 88 0.36 -11.10 13.88
N GLY A 89 -0.04 -10.50 14.99
CA GLY A 89 -1.15 -9.55 15.00
C GLY A 89 -0.87 -8.25 14.24
N ILE A 90 0.42 -7.91 14.01
CA ILE A 90 0.82 -6.73 13.24
C ILE A 90 1.39 -7.06 11.86
N ARG A 91 1.29 -8.31 11.46
CA ARG A 91 1.71 -8.86 10.16
C ARG A 91 0.53 -9.50 9.45
N PRO A 92 0.53 -9.52 8.14
CA PRO A 92 1.50 -8.94 7.20
C PRO A 92 1.38 -7.42 7.08
N ARG A 93 2.22 -6.82 6.24
CA ARG A 93 2.15 -5.41 5.87
C ARG A 93 1.29 -5.24 4.62
N SER A 94 0.78 -4.03 4.43
CA SER A 94 0.09 -3.68 3.19
C SER A 94 0.39 -2.25 2.77
N ILE A 95 0.37 -2.02 1.46
CA ILE A 95 0.38 -0.69 0.86
C ILE A 95 -0.87 -0.58 0.01
N GLY A 96 -1.66 0.47 0.25
CA GLY A 96 -2.87 0.75 -0.51
C GLY A 96 -2.60 1.70 -1.66
N VAL A 97 -3.23 1.44 -2.80
CA VAL A 97 -3.16 2.27 -3.99
C VAL A 97 -4.58 2.60 -4.43
N VAL A 98 -4.91 3.87 -4.46
CA VAL A 98 -6.18 4.37 -5.00
C VAL A 98 -5.87 5.20 -6.24
N GLU A 99 -6.61 4.94 -7.30
CA GLU A 99 -6.49 5.69 -8.56
C GLU A 99 -7.69 6.60 -8.73
N THR A 100 -7.41 7.87 -9.06
CA THR A 100 -8.39 8.81 -9.58
C THR A 100 -8.09 9.06 -11.06
N GLU A 101 -8.91 9.86 -11.72
CA GLU A 101 -8.64 10.22 -13.12
C GLU A 101 -7.26 10.84 -13.32
N GLU A 102 -6.79 11.64 -12.36
CA GLU A 102 -5.59 12.46 -12.50
C GLU A 102 -4.38 12.00 -11.68
N SER A 103 -4.59 11.13 -10.69
CA SER A 103 -3.53 10.79 -9.73
C SER A 103 -3.68 9.42 -9.13
N PHE A 104 -2.61 9.01 -8.42
CA PHE A 104 -2.61 7.87 -7.50
C PHE A 104 -2.40 8.38 -6.09
N VAL A 105 -3.10 7.80 -5.12
CA VAL A 105 -2.84 8.00 -3.70
C VAL A 105 -2.33 6.69 -3.13
N VAL A 106 -1.09 6.69 -2.66
CA VAL A 106 -0.41 5.50 -2.15
C VAL A 106 -0.17 5.71 -0.65
N SER A 107 -0.63 4.77 0.16
CA SER A 107 -0.57 4.95 1.62
C SER A 107 -0.36 3.64 2.37
N PHE A 108 0.22 3.76 3.57
CA PHE A 108 0.42 2.63 4.48
C PHE A 108 0.59 3.13 5.92
N MET A 109 0.24 2.27 6.88
CA MET A 109 0.48 2.55 8.30
C MET A 109 1.96 2.45 8.64
N ASP A 110 2.39 3.23 9.62
CA ASP A 110 3.74 3.11 10.18
C ASP A 110 4.08 1.66 10.49
N ALA A 111 5.26 1.22 10.07
CA ALA A 111 5.76 -0.10 10.44
C ALA A 111 6.46 -0.02 11.80
N PRO A 112 6.26 -1.02 12.69
CA PRO A 112 6.93 -1.04 13.99
C PRO A 112 8.45 -1.13 13.88
N ASN A 113 8.96 -1.86 12.88
CA ASN A 113 10.40 -1.97 12.64
C ASN A 113 10.87 -0.77 11.79
N PRO A 114 11.84 0.04 12.29
CA PRO A 114 12.30 1.23 11.56
C PRO A 114 12.90 0.94 10.19
N GLN A 115 13.60 -0.19 10.03
CA GLN A 115 14.19 -0.56 8.74
C GLN A 115 13.11 -0.94 7.73
N ALA A 116 12.12 -1.74 8.14
CA ALA A 116 10.99 -2.09 7.30
C ALA A 116 10.21 -0.83 6.89
N HIS A 117 9.98 0.06 7.83
CA HIS A 117 9.33 1.35 7.57
C HIS A 117 10.07 2.14 6.49
N GLN A 118 11.40 2.25 6.61
CA GLN A 118 12.23 2.99 5.67
C GLN A 118 12.20 2.37 4.27
N PHE A 119 12.23 1.05 4.15
CA PHE A 119 12.07 0.39 2.85
C PHE A 119 10.74 0.74 2.19
N MET A 120 9.65 0.71 2.95
CA MET A 120 8.32 1.07 2.43
C MET A 120 8.28 2.53 1.97
N ILE A 121 8.86 3.45 2.73
CA ILE A 121 8.99 4.86 2.33
C ILE A 121 9.72 4.97 0.99
N GLU A 122 10.89 4.34 0.87
CA GLU A 122 11.71 4.39 -0.33
C GLU A 122 10.98 3.83 -1.55
N TRP A 123 10.27 2.73 -1.40
CA TRP A 123 9.51 2.12 -2.50
C TRP A 123 8.43 3.06 -3.02
N VAL A 124 7.69 3.69 -2.11
CA VAL A 124 6.61 4.61 -2.49
C VAL A 124 7.16 5.91 -3.07
N GLU A 125 8.25 6.42 -2.53
CA GLU A 125 8.89 7.63 -3.07
C GLU A 125 9.51 7.42 -4.45
N ALA A 126 9.80 6.20 -4.82
CA ALA A 126 10.40 5.87 -6.13
C ALA A 126 9.38 5.77 -7.28
N ILE A 127 8.08 5.81 -6.98
CA ILE A 127 7.03 5.71 -8.01
C ILE A 127 7.08 6.85 -9.02
#